data_b8bdfc6d42ae5e7533e60189f5c77e85
#
_entry.id   b8bdfc6d42ae5e7533e60189f5c77e85
#
_cell.length_a   1.000
_cell.length_b   1.000
_cell.length_c   1.000
_cell.angle_alpha   90.00
_cell.angle_beta   90.00
_cell.angle_gamma   90.00
#
_symmetry.space_group_name_H-M   'P 1'
#
loop_
_entity.id
_entity.type
_entity.pdbx_description
1 polymer ?
#
loop_
_entity_poly.entity_id
_entity_poly.type
_entity_poly.pdbx_seq_one_letter_code
_entity_poly.pdbx_strand_id
1 'polypeptide(L)'
;MKEIERVKSQQDFQKVISLKHRVNSNIYVVYYMKNELDFPRFGISASKKLGNAVVRVKIRRQVRAMIQQIKQVHTLKNKDYVIIVKKTYLDNDYKTNLQILENMLKKAEEN
;
A
#
# COMPACT_ATOMS: atom_id res chain seq x y z
N MET A 1 19.56 -2.56 0.43
CA MET A 1 18.31 -2.04 -0.09
C MET A 1 17.62 -1.21 1.00
N LYS A 2 17.28 0.04 0.69
CA LYS A 2 16.59 0.89 1.67
C LYS A 2 15.18 0.38 1.91
N GLU A 3 14.79 0.31 3.18
CA GLU A 3 13.41 0.04 3.51
C GLU A 3 12.53 1.20 3.05
N ILE A 4 11.26 0.91 2.79
CA ILE A 4 10.30 1.94 2.48
C ILE A 4 10.03 2.77 3.74
N GLU A 5 9.79 4.07 3.56
CA GLU A 5 9.37 4.92 4.65
C GLU A 5 7.93 4.58 5.04
N ARG A 6 7.64 4.60 6.32
CA ARG A 6 6.34 4.16 6.85
C ARG A 6 5.50 5.31 7.35
N VAL A 7 4.19 5.18 7.16
CA VAL A 7 3.21 5.97 7.90
C VAL A 7 3.26 5.48 9.34
N LYS A 8 3.69 6.34 10.28
CA LYS A 8 4.16 5.90 11.59
C LYS A 8 3.10 5.72 12.67
N SER A 9 1.99 6.44 12.60
CA SER A 9 1.02 6.43 13.68
C SER A 9 -0.37 6.05 13.20
N GLN A 10 -1.18 5.56 14.15
CA GLN A 10 -2.60 5.31 13.92
C GLN A 10 -3.32 6.58 13.46
N GLN A 11 -2.95 7.73 14.03
CA GLN A 11 -3.54 9.01 13.66
C GLN A 11 -3.24 9.36 12.20
N ASP A 12 -2.01 9.15 11.75
CA ASP A 12 -1.63 9.41 10.37
C ASP A 12 -2.38 8.49 9.41
N PHE A 13 -2.54 7.21 9.76
CA PHE A 13 -3.36 6.27 9.02
C PHE A 13 -4.79 6.78 8.85
N GLN A 14 -5.42 7.15 9.95
CA GLN A 14 -6.80 7.61 9.95
C GLN A 14 -6.97 8.90 9.16
N LYS A 15 -5.99 9.77 9.23
CA LYS A 15 -6.00 11.03 8.49
C LYS A 15 -6.03 10.79 6.98
N VAL A 16 -5.20 9.87 6.49
CA VAL A 16 -5.16 9.54 5.06
C VAL A 16 -6.50 8.94 4.62
N ILE A 17 -7.02 7.99 5.39
CA ILE A 17 -8.27 7.31 5.06
C ILE A 17 -9.46 8.30 5.10
N SER A 18 -9.46 9.24 6.04
CA SER A 18 -10.56 10.18 6.22
C SER A 18 -10.75 11.13 5.03
N LEU A 19 -9.72 11.40 4.25
CA LEU A 19 -9.82 12.24 3.06
C LEU A 19 -10.56 11.56 1.91
N LYS A 20 -10.69 10.24 1.96
CA LYS A 20 -11.42 9.42 0.98
C LYS A 20 -10.89 9.52 -0.46
N HIS A 21 -9.68 10.03 -0.65
CA HIS A 21 -9.00 9.97 -1.95
C HIS A 21 -8.42 8.57 -2.09
N ARG A 22 -8.94 7.81 -3.05
CA ARG A 22 -8.56 6.40 -3.17
C ARG A 22 -8.63 5.89 -4.59
N VAL A 23 -7.85 4.85 -4.85
CA VAL A 23 -7.96 3.98 -6.02
C VAL A 23 -8.40 2.61 -5.50
N ASN A 24 -9.41 2.04 -6.11
CA ASN A 24 -10.01 0.79 -5.64
C ASN A 24 -9.86 -0.32 -6.68
N SER A 25 -9.61 -1.55 -6.21
CA SER A 25 -9.67 -2.76 -7.03
C SER A 25 -10.28 -3.88 -6.20
N ASN A 26 -10.40 -5.07 -6.78
CA ASN A 26 -10.90 -6.21 -6.03
C ASN A 26 -9.88 -6.80 -5.05
N ILE A 27 -8.60 -6.39 -5.13
CA ILE A 27 -7.52 -6.91 -4.28
C ILE A 27 -7.10 -5.91 -3.22
N TYR A 28 -7.05 -4.60 -3.55
CA TYR A 28 -6.60 -3.54 -2.65
C TYR A 28 -7.51 -2.33 -2.71
N VAL A 29 -7.46 -1.54 -1.64
CA VAL A 29 -7.83 -0.12 -1.69
C VAL A 29 -6.55 0.66 -1.37
N VAL A 30 -6.18 1.62 -2.21
CA VAL A 30 -5.05 2.50 -1.97
C VAL A 30 -5.58 3.90 -1.71
N TYR A 31 -5.51 4.33 -0.45
CA TYR A 31 -5.79 5.71 -0.06
C TYR A 31 -4.53 6.53 -0.18
N TYR A 32 -4.65 7.79 -0.56
CA TYR A 32 -3.50 8.66 -0.71
C TYR A 32 -3.80 10.07 -0.24
N MET A 33 -2.74 10.76 0.21
CA MET A 33 -2.81 12.14 0.68
C MET A 33 -1.46 12.80 0.41
N LYS A 34 -1.47 14.04 -0.09
CA LYS A 34 -0.22 14.80 -0.23
C LYS A 34 0.43 14.95 1.15
N ASN A 35 1.74 14.82 1.20
CA ASN A 35 2.50 15.13 2.39
C ASN A 35 3.50 16.25 2.09
N GLU A 36 4.07 16.83 3.14
CA GLU A 36 5.05 17.91 3.02
C GLU A 36 6.49 17.41 3.20
N LEU A 37 6.68 16.10 3.01
CA LEU A 37 7.97 15.47 3.16
C LEU A 37 8.68 15.39 1.81
N ASP A 38 9.97 15.08 1.85
CA ASP A 38 10.77 14.91 0.64
C ASP A 38 10.73 13.48 0.10
N PHE A 39 9.82 12.64 0.62
CA PHE A 39 9.73 11.23 0.24
C PHE A 39 8.31 10.72 0.44
N PRO A 40 7.90 9.69 -0.31
CA PRO A 40 6.62 9.03 -0.06
C PRO A 40 6.69 8.13 1.17
N ARG A 41 5.55 8.00 1.88
CA ARG A 41 5.42 7.06 2.99
C ARG A 41 4.32 6.07 2.69
N PHE A 42 4.45 4.85 3.22
CA PHE A 42 3.52 3.76 2.96
C PHE A 42 3.03 3.13 4.25
N GLY A 43 1.73 2.88 4.31
CA GLY A 43 1.11 2.11 5.37
C GLY A 43 0.41 0.92 4.76
N ILE A 44 0.49 -0.24 5.42
CA ILE A 44 -0.12 -1.48 4.93
C ILE A 44 -1.05 -2.00 6.01
N SER A 45 -2.32 -2.19 5.65
CA SER A 45 -3.32 -2.74 6.57
C SER A 45 -3.70 -4.14 6.13
N ALA A 46 -3.46 -5.11 7.01
CA ALA A 46 -3.84 -6.51 6.83
C ALA A 46 -4.70 -6.91 8.03
N SER A 47 -6.02 -6.88 7.86
CA SER A 47 -6.96 -7.11 8.96
C SER A 47 -7.06 -8.57 9.34
N LYS A 48 -7.70 -8.83 10.49
CA LYS A 48 -7.95 -10.20 10.97
C LYS A 48 -8.76 -11.05 10.01
N LYS A 49 -9.52 -10.43 9.11
CA LYS A 49 -10.30 -11.14 8.08
C LYS A 49 -9.42 -11.92 7.10
N LEU A 50 -8.14 -11.54 6.98
CA LEU A 50 -7.20 -12.21 6.07
C LEU A 50 -6.65 -13.51 6.63
N GLY A 51 -6.72 -13.68 7.95
CA GLY A 51 -6.21 -14.89 8.59
C GLY A 51 -5.55 -14.59 9.92
N ASN A 52 -4.79 -15.57 10.44
CA ASN A 52 -4.10 -15.42 11.71
C ASN A 52 -2.88 -14.50 11.59
N ALA A 53 -2.19 -14.28 12.71
CA ALA A 53 -1.06 -13.36 12.77
C ALA A 53 0.06 -13.74 11.78
N VAL A 54 0.32 -15.03 11.60
CA VAL A 54 1.37 -15.50 10.69
C VAL A 54 1.05 -15.13 9.24
N VAL A 55 -0.20 -15.36 8.83
CA VAL A 55 -0.66 -15.01 7.48
C VAL A 55 -0.57 -13.50 7.26
N ARG A 56 -1.02 -12.71 8.23
CA ARG A 56 -1.01 -11.25 8.11
C ARG A 56 0.40 -10.69 8.03
N VAL A 57 1.34 -11.23 8.81
CA VAL A 57 2.74 -10.82 8.75
C VAL A 57 3.33 -11.12 7.38
N LYS A 58 3.03 -12.30 6.83
CA LYS A 58 3.49 -12.71 5.50
C LYS A 58 2.96 -11.75 4.43
N ILE A 59 1.68 -11.40 4.49
CA ILE A 59 1.07 -10.48 3.53
C ILE A 59 1.74 -9.11 3.59
N ARG A 60 1.90 -8.56 4.79
CA ARG A 60 2.57 -7.25 4.95
C ARG A 60 3.98 -7.26 4.42
N ARG A 61 4.72 -8.35 4.65
CA ARG A 61 6.09 -8.51 4.15
C ARG A 61 6.11 -8.56 2.62
N GLN A 62 5.18 -9.30 2.01
CA GLN A 62 5.07 -9.39 0.56
C GLN A 62 4.73 -8.03 -0.07
N VAL A 63 3.75 -7.34 0.48
CA VAL A 63 3.33 -6.04 -0.05
C VAL A 63 4.46 -5.02 0.10
N ARG A 64 5.19 -5.06 1.20
CA ARG A 64 6.35 -4.19 1.40
C ARG A 64 7.43 -4.43 0.34
N ALA A 65 7.70 -5.70 0.04
CA ALA A 65 8.64 -6.06 -1.01
C ALA A 65 8.17 -5.60 -2.39
N MET A 66 6.87 -5.69 -2.66
CA MET A 66 6.28 -5.19 -3.90
C MET A 66 6.49 -3.69 -4.05
N ILE A 67 6.24 -2.93 -2.98
CA ILE A 67 6.43 -1.48 -3.00
C ILE A 67 7.88 -1.13 -3.31
N GLN A 68 8.85 -1.84 -2.74
CA GLN A 68 10.25 -1.62 -3.03
C GLN A 68 10.57 -1.86 -4.50
N GLN A 69 10.04 -2.92 -5.09
CA GLN A 69 10.23 -3.21 -6.51
C GLN A 69 9.62 -2.12 -7.38
N ILE A 70 8.43 -1.65 -7.04
CA ILE A 70 7.74 -0.60 -7.78
C ILE A 70 8.54 0.70 -7.73
N LYS A 71 9.07 1.05 -6.57
CA LYS A 71 9.87 2.27 -6.40
C LYS A 71 11.16 2.25 -7.23
N GLN A 72 11.71 1.08 -7.52
CA GLN A 72 12.91 0.97 -8.35
C GLN A 72 12.65 1.31 -9.80
N VAL A 73 11.41 1.13 -10.26
CA VAL A 73 11.03 1.32 -11.66
C VAL A 73 10.29 2.64 -11.87
N HIS A 74 9.55 3.09 -10.88
CA HIS A 74 8.70 4.28 -10.96
C HIS A 74 9.05 5.26 -9.86
N THR A 75 9.06 6.55 -10.21
CA THR A 75 9.17 7.62 -9.23
C THR A 75 7.77 7.95 -8.73
N LEU A 76 7.51 7.65 -7.47
CA LEU A 76 6.23 7.96 -6.83
C LEU A 76 6.31 9.34 -6.16
N LYS A 77 5.27 10.14 -6.33
CA LYS A 77 5.22 11.47 -5.73
C LYS A 77 5.19 11.40 -4.21
N ASN A 78 5.61 12.50 -3.58
CA ASN A 78 5.66 12.63 -2.12
C ASN A 78 4.26 12.70 -1.55
N LYS A 79 3.69 11.55 -1.29
CA LYS A 79 2.36 11.36 -0.70
C LYS A 79 2.43 10.30 0.38
N ASP A 80 1.44 10.28 1.23
CA ASP A 80 1.20 9.15 2.12
C ASP A 80 0.22 8.22 1.42
N TYR A 81 0.62 6.96 1.27
CA TYR A 81 -0.20 5.91 0.66
C TYR A 81 -0.55 4.87 1.71
N VAL A 82 -1.83 4.61 1.88
CA VAL A 82 -2.30 3.55 2.78
C VAL A 82 -2.95 2.46 1.92
N ILE A 83 -2.38 1.27 1.97
CA ILE A 83 -2.81 0.13 1.19
C ILE A 83 -3.57 -0.81 2.11
N ILE A 84 -4.86 -1.00 1.83
CA ILE A 84 -5.70 -1.94 2.56
C ILE A 84 -5.83 -3.19 1.69
N VAL A 85 -5.39 -4.32 2.23
CA VAL A 85 -5.38 -5.59 1.51
C VAL A 85 -6.71 -6.30 1.72
N LYS A 86 -7.36 -6.69 0.63
CA LYS A 86 -8.63 -7.42 0.66
C LYS A 86 -8.40 -8.92 0.65
N LYS A 87 -9.40 -9.67 1.07
CA LYS A 87 -9.32 -11.13 1.18
C LYS A 87 -8.98 -11.82 -0.13
N THR A 88 -9.38 -11.25 -1.26
CA THR A 88 -9.07 -11.76 -2.60
C THR A 88 -7.58 -11.81 -2.92
N TYR A 89 -6.74 -11.09 -2.15
CA TYR A 89 -5.29 -11.19 -2.26
C TYR A 89 -4.83 -12.66 -2.15
N LEU A 90 -5.47 -13.42 -1.28
CA LEU A 90 -5.10 -14.81 -1.03
C LEU A 90 -5.45 -15.75 -2.20
N ASP A 91 -6.35 -15.32 -3.09
CA ASP A 91 -6.81 -16.14 -4.22
C ASP A 91 -5.91 -15.98 -5.44
N ASN A 92 -4.95 -15.07 -5.40
CA ASN A 92 -4.09 -14.76 -6.54
C ASN A 92 -2.63 -15.02 -6.20
N ASP A 93 -1.80 -15.18 -7.25
CA ASP A 93 -0.37 -15.36 -7.06
C ASP A 93 0.31 -14.01 -6.84
N TYR A 94 1.57 -14.05 -6.41
CA TYR A 94 2.37 -12.88 -6.11
C TYR A 94 2.48 -11.95 -7.33
N LYS A 95 2.73 -12.50 -8.50
CA LYS A 95 2.94 -11.74 -9.72
C LYS A 95 1.70 -10.93 -10.09
N THR A 96 0.54 -11.52 -10.00
CA THR A 96 -0.74 -10.85 -10.27
C THR A 96 -0.97 -9.72 -9.27
N ASN A 97 -0.75 -10.02 -7.98
CA ASN A 97 -0.93 -9.03 -6.91
C ASN A 97 0.05 -7.86 -7.05
N LEU A 98 1.28 -8.13 -7.44
CA LEU A 98 2.29 -7.11 -7.69
C LEU A 98 1.88 -6.18 -8.84
N GLN A 99 1.43 -6.75 -9.94
CA GLN A 99 1.07 -5.97 -11.12
C GLN A 99 -0.12 -5.05 -10.85
N ILE A 100 -1.11 -5.56 -10.14
CA ILE A 100 -2.27 -4.74 -9.78
C ILE A 100 -1.87 -3.61 -8.83
N LEU A 101 -1.03 -3.89 -7.85
CA LEU A 101 -0.55 -2.85 -6.93
C LEU A 101 0.25 -1.78 -7.67
N GLU A 102 1.10 -2.17 -8.60
CA GLU A 102 1.87 -1.24 -9.42
C GLU A 102 0.95 -0.27 -10.16
N ASN A 103 -0.07 -0.80 -10.83
CA ASN A 103 -1.03 0.01 -11.56
C ASN A 103 -1.79 0.97 -10.65
N MET A 104 -2.17 0.51 -9.47
CA MET A 104 -2.91 1.33 -8.50
C MET A 104 -2.05 2.46 -7.92
N LEU A 105 -0.80 2.17 -7.58
CA LEU A 105 0.12 3.18 -7.05
C LEU A 105 0.43 4.24 -8.10
N LYS A 106 0.57 3.85 -9.36
CA LYS A 106 0.76 4.81 -10.44
C LYS A 106 -0.44 5.75 -10.58
N LYS A 107 -1.66 5.22 -10.50
CA LYS A 107 -2.86 6.05 -10.53
C LYS A 107 -2.96 6.98 -9.32
N ALA A 108 -2.67 6.47 -8.14
CA ALA A 108 -2.71 7.27 -6.92
C ALA A 108 -1.67 8.39 -6.95
N GLU A 109 -0.51 8.13 -7.50
CA GLU A 109 0.58 9.09 -7.63
C GLU A 109 0.21 10.23 -8.59
N GLU A 110 -0.49 9.92 -9.66
CA GLU A 110 -0.89 10.89 -10.70
C GLU A 110 -2.05 11.80 -10.27
N ASN A 111 -2.90 11.31 -9.38
CA ASN A 111 -4.13 12.05 -9.00
C ASN A 111 -3.85 13.24 -8.04
#